data_aa27ed46173d0199f6c66734b3baea21
#
_entry.id   aa27ed46173d0199f6c66734b3baea21
#
_cell.length_a   1.000
_cell.length_b   1.000
_cell.length_c   1.000
_cell.angle_alpha   90.00
_cell.angle_beta   90.00
_cell.angle_gamma   90.00
#
_symmetry.space_group_name_H-M   'P 1'
#
loop_
_entity.id
_entity.type
_entity.pdbx_description
1 polymer ?
#
loop_
_entity_poly.entity_id
_entity_poly.type
_entity_poly.pdbx_seq_one_letter_code
_entity_poly.pdbx_strand_id
1 'polypeptide(L)'
;MLLIGVFANRNWILGNWLKEVNQRAPRIFSVVWVPTIFAGKRWFEKYIPKFLPKRQAYFFSYLTIFEKYFNNNVSKYSNNSIVLYPHNEPELGSLVHQAQILNNAHAVYFFCSDDANALVSSGLIESKVRIALCAVDVDCVPNKYTERSKNMVVLASRYGPRKGLDILPEIVKSRPNLNFVALGRGWENFLEFSNLSNQVNFKYIELSKESRNKYFSEAKIFLSLSNLEGGPVPLIEAMSMGVYPIATKTGFAPDLIKSKKSGILIQVNPEISQVLSALDDALSIEPVNTAGHLTWDRITTMMISDLYEITNQNNSI
;
A
#
# COMPACT_ATOMS: atom_id res chain seq x y z
N MET A 1 -14.88 19.30 13.97
CA MET A 1 -14.78 19.19 12.51
C MET A 1 -15.34 17.84 12.07
N LEU A 2 -15.97 17.78 10.93
CA LEU A 2 -16.44 16.52 10.37
C LEU A 2 -15.58 16.13 9.16
N LEU A 3 -15.02 14.91 9.18
CA LEU A 3 -14.29 14.33 8.07
C LEU A 3 -15.21 13.31 7.38
N ILE A 4 -15.40 13.43 6.06
CA ILE A 4 -16.16 12.46 5.28
C ILE A 4 -15.18 11.57 4.51
N GLY A 5 -15.22 10.29 4.82
CA GLY A 5 -14.44 9.29 4.09
C GLY A 5 -15.30 8.59 3.02
N VAL A 6 -14.74 8.44 1.83
CA VAL A 6 -15.41 7.75 0.72
C VAL A 6 -14.60 6.52 0.33
N PHE A 7 -15.12 5.31 0.63
CA PHE A 7 -14.42 4.04 0.40
C PHE A 7 -15.33 3.00 -0.25
N ALA A 8 -14.74 2.18 -1.11
CA ALA A 8 -15.42 0.99 -1.63
C ALA A 8 -15.66 -0.06 -0.55
N ASN A 9 -14.68 -0.23 0.35
CA ASN A 9 -14.75 -1.20 1.44
C ASN A 9 -14.07 -0.63 2.70
N ARG A 10 -14.87 -0.45 3.77
CA ARG A 10 -14.43 0.07 5.07
C ARG A 10 -13.35 -0.79 5.74
N ASN A 11 -13.36 -2.09 5.49
CA ASN A 11 -12.47 -3.06 6.14
C ASN A 11 -11.20 -3.34 5.31
N TRP A 12 -10.97 -2.59 4.24
CA TRP A 12 -9.81 -2.74 3.40
C TRP A 12 -8.66 -1.83 3.85
N ILE A 13 -7.44 -2.08 3.33
CA ILE A 13 -6.20 -1.34 3.69
C ILE A 13 -6.41 0.18 3.64
N LEU A 14 -7.06 0.69 2.60
CA LEU A 14 -7.32 2.13 2.46
C LEU A 14 -8.34 2.67 3.49
N GLY A 15 -9.22 1.80 3.98
CA GLY A 15 -10.13 2.14 5.07
C GLY A 15 -9.41 2.33 6.41
N ASN A 16 -8.32 1.64 6.64
CA ASN A 16 -7.56 1.76 7.88
C ASN A 16 -6.99 3.17 8.09
N TRP A 17 -6.67 3.90 7.02
CA TRP A 17 -6.16 5.26 7.11
C TRP A 17 -7.06 6.18 7.94
N LEU A 18 -8.35 6.23 7.63
CA LEU A 18 -9.30 7.04 8.40
C LEU A 18 -9.63 6.47 9.77
N LYS A 19 -9.62 5.15 9.90
CA LYS A 19 -9.81 4.49 11.18
C LYS A 19 -8.68 4.88 12.15
N GLU A 20 -7.44 4.86 11.68
CA GLU A 20 -6.27 5.25 12.46
C GLU A 20 -6.26 6.74 12.82
N VAL A 21 -6.65 7.62 11.89
CA VAL A 21 -6.83 9.06 12.18
C VAL A 21 -7.91 9.27 13.25
N ASN A 22 -9.05 8.58 13.14
CA ASN A 22 -10.13 8.71 14.11
C ASN A 22 -9.75 8.21 15.51
N GLN A 23 -8.97 7.15 15.59
CA GLN A 23 -8.48 6.61 16.86
C GLN A 23 -7.49 7.55 17.56
N ARG A 24 -6.62 8.22 16.80
CA ARG A 24 -5.59 9.12 17.35
C ARG A 24 -6.07 10.53 17.62
N ALA A 25 -7.15 10.96 16.97
CA ALA A 25 -7.72 12.29 17.16
C ALA A 25 -9.25 12.28 17.41
N PRO A 26 -9.78 11.44 18.32
CA PRO A 26 -11.23 11.22 18.46
C PRO A 26 -11.99 12.44 18.97
N ARG A 27 -11.32 13.38 19.64
CA ARG A 27 -11.92 14.63 20.17
C ARG A 27 -11.94 15.76 19.15
N ILE A 28 -11.20 15.64 18.05
CA ILE A 28 -11.01 16.70 17.07
C ILE A 28 -11.84 16.43 15.83
N PHE A 29 -11.95 15.17 15.43
CA PHE A 29 -12.62 14.74 14.20
C PHE A 29 -13.69 13.71 14.48
N SER A 30 -14.77 13.80 13.70
CA SER A 30 -15.75 12.74 13.57
C SER A 30 -15.70 12.20 12.14
N VAL A 31 -15.56 10.91 11.97
CA VAL A 31 -15.48 10.26 10.65
C VAL A 31 -16.86 9.74 10.27
N VAL A 32 -17.35 10.18 9.13
CA VAL A 32 -18.56 9.65 8.50
C VAL A 32 -18.18 8.86 7.27
N TRP A 33 -18.55 7.59 7.26
CA TRP A 33 -18.30 6.68 6.14
C TRP A 33 -19.38 6.83 5.08
N VAL A 34 -18.93 7.11 3.86
CA VAL A 34 -19.82 7.23 2.70
C VAL A 34 -19.55 6.05 1.77
N PRO A 35 -20.50 5.14 1.57
CA PRO A 35 -20.34 4.05 0.61
C PRO A 35 -20.18 4.62 -0.81
N THR A 36 -19.23 4.06 -1.57
CA THR A 36 -18.91 4.53 -2.92
C THR A 36 -20.04 4.34 -3.93
N ILE A 37 -21.03 3.47 -3.62
CA ILE A 37 -22.26 3.34 -4.44
C ILE A 37 -23.06 4.65 -4.53
N PHE A 38 -22.84 5.57 -3.58
CA PHE A 38 -23.44 6.90 -3.58
C PHE A 38 -22.60 7.94 -4.32
N ALA A 39 -21.38 7.57 -4.77
CA ALA A 39 -20.53 8.46 -5.53
C ALA A 39 -21.23 8.95 -6.79
N GLY A 40 -21.34 10.27 -6.96
CA GLY A 40 -22.03 10.89 -8.09
C GLY A 40 -23.55 10.85 -8.03
N LYS A 41 -24.17 10.42 -6.96
CA LYS A 41 -25.63 10.50 -6.78
C LYS A 41 -26.02 11.90 -6.34
N ARG A 42 -26.64 12.69 -7.23
CA ARG A 42 -27.05 14.10 -6.99
C ARG A 42 -27.90 14.29 -5.73
N TRP A 43 -28.77 13.34 -5.39
CA TRP A 43 -29.60 13.44 -4.18
C TRP A 43 -28.77 13.36 -2.91
N PHE A 44 -27.76 12.49 -2.85
CA PHE A 44 -26.85 12.37 -1.72
C PHE A 44 -26.09 13.69 -1.50
N GLU A 45 -25.56 14.28 -2.55
CA GLU A 45 -24.85 15.54 -2.48
C GLU A 45 -25.75 16.74 -2.15
N LYS A 46 -27.02 16.67 -2.54
CA LYS A 46 -28.00 17.75 -2.30
C LYS A 46 -28.49 17.80 -0.85
N TYR A 47 -28.69 16.64 -0.21
CA TYR A 47 -29.38 16.58 1.09
C TYR A 47 -28.44 16.35 2.27
N ILE A 48 -27.45 15.48 2.14
CA ILE A 48 -26.54 15.15 3.26
C ILE A 48 -25.75 16.37 3.77
N PRO A 49 -25.15 17.24 2.93
CA PRO A 49 -24.39 18.38 3.40
C PRO A 49 -25.16 19.39 4.25
N LYS A 50 -26.47 19.44 4.13
CA LYS A 50 -27.30 20.38 4.92
C LYS A 50 -27.34 20.04 6.41
N PHE A 51 -27.06 18.77 6.75
CA PHE A 51 -27.04 18.29 8.13
C PHE A 51 -25.62 18.20 8.71
N LEU A 52 -24.60 18.54 7.91
CA LEU A 52 -23.21 18.45 8.33
C LEU A 52 -22.70 19.84 8.84
N PRO A 53 -21.75 19.85 9.78
CA PRO A 53 -21.12 21.08 10.24
C PRO A 53 -20.55 21.90 9.07
N LYS A 54 -20.49 23.23 9.22
CA LYS A 54 -19.94 24.12 8.18
C LYS A 54 -18.46 23.83 7.86
N ARG A 55 -17.70 23.27 8.80
CA ARG A 55 -16.30 22.90 8.64
C ARG A 55 -16.18 21.45 8.18
N GLN A 56 -15.89 21.22 6.93
CA GLN A 56 -15.80 19.89 6.35
C GLN A 56 -14.46 19.72 5.63
N ALA A 57 -13.79 18.59 5.88
CA ALA A 57 -12.74 18.05 5.04
C ALA A 57 -13.23 16.74 4.43
N TYR A 58 -12.78 16.45 3.23
CA TYR A 58 -13.17 15.24 2.49
C TYR A 58 -11.96 14.37 2.27
N PHE A 59 -12.16 13.06 2.33
CA PHE A 59 -11.12 12.08 2.12
C PHE A 59 -11.55 11.08 1.05
N PHE A 60 -10.75 10.95 0.03
CA PHE A 60 -11.01 10.08 -1.11
C PHE A 60 -9.93 9.00 -1.22
N SER A 61 -10.35 7.75 -1.24
CA SER A 61 -9.42 6.62 -1.31
C SER A 61 -8.82 6.39 -2.72
N TYR A 62 -9.37 7.06 -3.75
CA TYR A 62 -8.92 6.93 -5.13
C TYR A 62 -9.19 8.21 -5.92
N LEU A 63 -8.35 8.46 -6.92
CA LEU A 63 -8.53 9.56 -7.88
C LEU A 63 -9.88 9.50 -8.59
N THR A 64 -10.28 8.34 -9.11
CA THR A 64 -11.56 8.17 -9.84
C THR A 64 -12.79 8.53 -9.00
N ILE A 65 -12.74 8.29 -7.69
CA ILE A 65 -13.80 8.67 -6.78
C ILE A 65 -13.78 10.19 -6.56
N PHE A 66 -12.60 10.77 -6.34
CA PHE A 66 -12.45 12.21 -6.20
C PHE A 66 -12.96 12.95 -7.44
N GLU A 67 -12.55 12.54 -8.64
CA GLU A 67 -12.98 13.13 -9.90
C GLU A 67 -14.51 13.15 -10.05
N LYS A 68 -15.19 12.05 -9.76
CA LYS A 68 -16.66 11.96 -9.81
C LYS A 68 -17.35 12.98 -8.89
N TYR A 69 -16.85 13.12 -7.66
CA TYR A 69 -17.41 14.09 -6.71
C TYR A 69 -17.06 15.52 -7.10
N PHE A 70 -15.81 15.75 -7.48
CA PHE A 70 -15.32 17.05 -7.89
C PHE A 70 -16.10 17.61 -9.09
N ASN A 71 -16.31 16.82 -10.14
CA ASN A 71 -17.08 17.22 -11.32
C ASN A 71 -18.55 17.56 -11.02
N ASN A 72 -19.11 17.00 -9.96
CA ASN A 72 -20.48 17.34 -9.53
C ASN A 72 -20.56 18.63 -8.72
N ASN A 73 -19.52 18.99 -7.98
CA ASN A 73 -19.50 20.20 -7.16
C ASN A 73 -18.08 20.68 -6.87
N VAL A 74 -17.51 21.42 -7.82
CA VAL A 74 -16.14 21.94 -7.79
C VAL A 74 -15.89 22.78 -6.53
N SER A 75 -16.73 23.75 -6.23
CA SER A 75 -16.52 24.70 -5.12
C SER A 75 -16.51 24.04 -3.75
N LYS A 76 -17.20 22.91 -3.59
CA LYS A 76 -17.29 22.18 -2.34
C LYS A 76 -16.03 21.38 -2.04
N TYR A 77 -15.45 20.75 -3.06
CA TYR A 77 -14.35 19.78 -2.88
C TYR A 77 -12.98 20.39 -3.15
N SER A 78 -12.92 21.51 -3.89
CA SER A 78 -11.66 22.21 -4.19
C SER A 78 -10.99 22.68 -2.89
N ASN A 79 -9.71 22.34 -2.75
CA ASN A 79 -8.86 22.63 -1.58
C ASN A 79 -9.38 22.17 -0.21
N ASN A 80 -10.48 21.41 -0.20
CA ASN A 80 -11.05 20.80 1.02
C ASN A 80 -10.86 19.29 1.06
N SER A 81 -10.12 18.71 0.12
CA SER A 81 -10.02 17.29 -0.08
C SER A 81 -8.61 16.75 0.10
N ILE A 82 -8.49 15.63 0.78
CA ILE A 82 -7.31 14.77 0.78
C ILE A 82 -7.60 13.59 -0.14
N VAL A 83 -6.68 13.30 -1.06
CA VAL A 83 -6.83 12.20 -2.02
C VAL A 83 -5.69 11.20 -1.83
N LEU A 84 -6.01 9.92 -1.68
CA LEU A 84 -5.01 8.86 -1.78
C LEU A 84 -4.77 8.50 -3.25
N TYR A 85 -3.52 8.33 -3.59
CA TYR A 85 -3.06 7.87 -4.89
C TYR A 85 -2.23 6.58 -4.70
N PRO A 86 -2.87 5.40 -4.67
CA PRO A 86 -2.18 4.14 -4.40
C PRO A 86 -1.18 3.75 -5.49
N HIS A 87 -1.55 3.89 -6.75
CA HIS A 87 -0.71 3.66 -7.93
C HIS A 87 -1.39 4.19 -9.18
N ASN A 88 -0.61 4.38 -10.25
CA ASN A 88 -1.16 4.70 -11.56
C ASN A 88 -1.81 3.47 -12.21
N GLU A 89 -2.93 3.68 -12.89
CA GLU A 89 -3.62 2.67 -13.70
C GLU A 89 -4.06 3.30 -15.03
N PRO A 90 -4.13 2.50 -16.12
CA PRO A 90 -4.54 3.02 -17.44
C PRO A 90 -5.90 3.73 -17.44
N GLU A 91 -6.82 3.27 -16.59
CA GLU A 91 -8.17 3.81 -16.46
C GLU A 91 -8.22 5.23 -15.88
N LEU A 92 -7.13 5.67 -15.24
CA LEU A 92 -7.02 7.03 -14.69
C LEU A 92 -6.74 8.09 -15.76
N GLY A 93 -6.53 7.69 -17.01
CA GLY A 93 -6.20 8.57 -18.12
C GLY A 93 -4.74 9.04 -18.12
N SER A 94 -4.42 10.08 -18.90
CA SER A 94 -3.06 10.61 -18.99
C SER A 94 -2.60 11.25 -17.68
N LEU A 95 -1.30 11.21 -17.38
CA LEU A 95 -0.74 11.84 -16.18
C LEU A 95 -1.01 13.35 -16.12
N VAL A 96 -1.06 14.03 -17.27
CA VAL A 96 -1.41 15.45 -17.35
C VAL A 96 -2.85 15.68 -16.88
N HIS A 97 -3.80 14.84 -17.33
CA HIS A 97 -5.20 14.91 -16.89
C HIS A 97 -5.31 14.63 -15.38
N GLN A 98 -4.64 13.59 -14.90
CA GLN A 98 -4.63 13.25 -13.48
C GLN A 98 -4.07 14.40 -12.63
N ALA A 99 -2.96 15.02 -13.04
CA ALA A 99 -2.37 16.15 -12.36
C ALA A 99 -3.33 17.36 -12.30
N GLN A 100 -4.03 17.65 -13.41
CA GLN A 100 -5.03 18.73 -13.46
C GLN A 100 -6.17 18.51 -12.44
N ILE A 101 -6.69 17.29 -12.34
CA ILE A 101 -7.73 16.95 -11.35
C ILE A 101 -7.18 17.05 -9.93
N LEU A 102 -6.01 16.45 -9.67
CA LEU A 102 -5.38 16.42 -8.34
C LEU A 102 -4.95 17.80 -7.83
N ASN A 103 -4.66 18.75 -8.72
CA ASN A 103 -4.39 20.14 -8.33
C ASN A 103 -5.57 20.82 -7.63
N ASN A 104 -6.75 20.26 -7.68
CA ASN A 104 -7.91 20.75 -6.94
C ASN A 104 -8.02 20.14 -5.53
N ALA A 105 -7.23 19.14 -5.18
CA ALA A 105 -7.13 18.65 -3.82
C ALA A 105 -6.34 19.62 -2.94
N HIS A 106 -6.51 19.55 -1.61
CA HIS A 106 -5.62 20.18 -0.65
C HIS A 106 -4.28 19.43 -0.60
N ALA A 107 -4.33 18.11 -0.44
CA ALA A 107 -3.16 17.26 -0.41
C ALA A 107 -3.42 15.91 -1.13
N VAL A 108 -2.37 15.37 -1.74
CA VAL A 108 -2.37 14.08 -2.42
C VAL A 108 -1.35 13.15 -1.76
N TYR A 109 -1.80 12.02 -1.26
CA TYR A 109 -0.99 11.05 -0.55
C TYR A 109 -0.57 9.91 -1.47
N PHE A 110 0.70 9.93 -1.84
CA PHE A 110 1.32 8.90 -2.68
C PHE A 110 1.89 7.77 -1.86
N PHE A 111 1.77 6.56 -2.39
CA PHE A 111 2.34 5.37 -1.75
C PHE A 111 3.78 5.10 -2.20
N CYS A 112 4.25 5.73 -3.28
CA CYS A 112 5.64 5.67 -3.73
C CYS A 112 6.10 7.01 -4.33
N SER A 113 7.40 7.23 -4.31
CA SER A 113 8.01 8.44 -4.87
C SER A 113 7.92 8.50 -6.40
N ASP A 114 7.98 7.36 -7.08
CA ASP A 114 7.98 7.31 -8.54
C ASP A 114 6.68 7.87 -9.13
N ASP A 115 5.52 7.46 -8.59
CA ASP A 115 4.22 7.99 -9.03
C ASP A 115 4.09 9.50 -8.72
N ALA A 116 4.57 9.94 -7.55
CA ALA A 116 4.56 11.35 -7.19
C ALA A 116 5.41 12.18 -8.15
N ASN A 117 6.64 11.75 -8.44
CA ASN A 117 7.56 12.42 -9.36
C ASN A 117 7.01 12.47 -10.78
N ALA A 118 6.39 11.38 -11.24
CA ALA A 118 5.77 11.33 -12.57
C ALA A 118 4.62 12.34 -12.69
N LEU A 119 3.79 12.49 -11.65
CA LEU A 119 2.70 13.47 -11.65
C LEU A 119 3.18 14.90 -11.48
N VAL A 120 4.20 15.16 -10.66
CA VAL A 120 4.84 16.49 -10.57
C VAL A 120 5.42 16.90 -11.92
N SER A 121 6.13 16.00 -12.60
CA SER A 121 6.65 16.21 -13.95
C SER A 121 5.55 16.45 -15.00
N SER A 122 4.32 16.01 -14.69
CA SER A 122 3.13 16.20 -15.53
C SER A 122 2.25 17.37 -15.10
N GLY A 123 2.73 18.22 -14.18
CA GLY A 123 2.07 19.47 -13.78
C GLY A 123 1.31 19.43 -12.44
N LEU A 124 1.47 18.39 -11.61
CA LEU A 124 0.98 18.43 -10.25
C LEU A 124 1.82 19.42 -9.41
N ILE A 125 1.14 20.25 -8.63
CA ILE A 125 1.79 21.24 -7.76
C ILE A 125 2.51 20.49 -6.61
N GLU A 126 3.83 20.67 -6.50
CA GLU A 126 4.69 19.94 -5.56
C GLU A 126 4.28 20.13 -4.09
N SER A 127 3.82 21.33 -3.69
CA SER A 127 3.37 21.58 -2.31
C SER A 127 2.17 20.75 -1.88
N LYS A 128 1.44 20.15 -2.80
CA LYS A 128 0.31 19.24 -2.54
C LYS A 128 0.72 17.79 -2.33
N VAL A 129 1.97 17.43 -2.62
CA VAL A 129 2.47 16.06 -2.56
C VAL A 129 2.80 15.65 -1.12
N ARG A 130 2.35 14.47 -0.73
CA ARG A 130 2.69 13.79 0.53
C ARG A 130 3.15 12.35 0.21
N ILE A 131 4.41 12.01 0.50
CA ILE A 131 4.92 10.65 0.35
C ILE A 131 4.66 9.89 1.65
N ALA A 132 3.72 8.97 1.62
CA ALA A 132 3.24 8.28 2.82
C ALA A 132 3.85 6.89 3.04
N LEU A 133 4.15 6.14 1.99
CA LEU A 133 4.78 4.80 2.00
C LEU A 133 4.01 3.74 2.81
N CYS A 134 2.73 3.89 3.10
CA CYS A 134 1.97 3.02 4.02
C CYS A 134 2.56 2.95 5.44
N ALA A 135 1.93 2.18 6.31
CA ALA A 135 2.36 1.94 7.67
C ALA A 135 2.27 0.47 8.04
N VAL A 136 3.06 0.08 9.03
CA VAL A 136 3.07 -1.25 9.63
C VAL A 136 2.17 -1.25 10.86
N ASP A 137 1.42 -2.32 11.06
CA ASP A 137 0.69 -2.55 12.29
C ASP A 137 1.65 -2.76 13.47
N VAL A 138 1.27 -2.25 14.66
CA VAL A 138 2.08 -2.32 15.88
C VAL A 138 2.42 -3.74 16.35
N ASP A 139 1.72 -4.73 15.86
CA ASP A 139 1.92 -6.14 16.16
C ASP A 139 2.83 -6.86 15.16
N CYS A 140 3.33 -6.17 14.12
CA CYS A 140 4.43 -6.63 13.29
C CYS A 140 5.77 -6.40 14.01
N VAL A 141 5.94 -7.07 15.16
CA VAL A 141 7.17 -7.01 15.96
C VAL A 141 7.85 -8.37 15.93
N PRO A 142 9.17 -8.42 15.71
CA PRO A 142 9.90 -9.68 15.72
C PRO A 142 9.67 -10.41 17.04
N ASN A 143 9.32 -11.69 16.97
CA ASN A 143 9.36 -12.55 18.15
C ASN A 143 10.82 -12.84 18.48
N LYS A 144 11.33 -12.25 19.54
CA LYS A 144 12.73 -12.39 19.99
C LYS A 144 13.15 -13.83 20.31
N TYR A 145 12.19 -14.72 20.49
CA TYR A 145 12.42 -16.12 20.87
C TYR A 145 12.31 -17.09 19.70
N THR A 146 11.96 -16.62 18.51
CA THR A 146 11.88 -17.47 17.33
C THR A 146 13.22 -17.52 16.63
N GLU A 147 13.81 -18.71 16.56
CA GLU A 147 14.99 -18.94 15.72
C GLU A 147 14.60 -18.88 14.25
N ARG A 148 15.31 -18.05 13.48
CA ARG A 148 15.05 -17.93 12.04
C ARG A 148 15.57 -19.15 11.30
N SER A 149 14.75 -19.64 10.39
CA SER A 149 15.16 -20.65 9.43
C SER A 149 16.19 -20.04 8.44
N LYS A 150 17.29 -20.74 8.23
CA LYS A 150 18.35 -20.27 7.31
C LYS A 150 17.97 -20.37 5.83
N ASN A 151 16.91 -21.10 5.51
CA ASN A 151 16.53 -21.44 4.14
C ASN A 151 15.04 -21.23 3.84
N MET A 152 14.30 -20.49 4.66
CA MET A 152 12.87 -20.20 4.40
C MET A 152 12.72 -18.92 3.60
N VAL A 153 11.99 -19.04 2.48
CA VAL A 153 11.56 -17.95 1.61
C VAL A 153 10.05 -17.79 1.74
N VAL A 154 9.59 -16.61 2.12
CA VAL A 154 8.15 -16.32 2.24
C VAL A 154 7.69 -15.37 1.14
N LEU A 155 6.53 -15.66 0.56
CA LEU A 155 5.78 -14.78 -0.33
C LEU A 155 4.45 -14.46 0.36
N ALA A 156 3.99 -13.22 0.30
CA ALA A 156 2.70 -12.85 0.88
C ALA A 156 1.91 -11.96 -0.07
N SER A 157 0.89 -12.54 -0.71
CA SER A 157 -0.01 -11.80 -1.61
C SER A 157 -1.31 -12.56 -1.84
N ARG A 158 -2.39 -11.83 -2.16
CA ARG A 158 -3.52 -12.42 -2.85
C ARG A 158 -3.05 -12.82 -4.26
N TYR A 159 -3.49 -13.97 -4.77
CA TYR A 159 -3.28 -14.33 -6.17
C TYR A 159 -3.89 -13.28 -7.12
N GLY A 160 -3.19 -13.00 -8.21
CA GLY A 160 -3.66 -12.14 -9.29
C GLY A 160 -2.60 -11.96 -10.37
N PRO A 161 -3.00 -11.60 -11.61
CA PRO A 161 -2.09 -11.52 -12.76
C PRO A 161 -0.90 -10.58 -12.55
N ARG A 162 -1.09 -9.52 -11.75
CA ARG A 162 -0.05 -8.53 -11.45
C ARG A 162 1.06 -9.02 -10.53
N LYS A 163 0.94 -10.25 -10.00
CA LYS A 163 1.88 -10.76 -8.97
C LYS A 163 3.11 -11.45 -9.53
N GLY A 164 3.20 -11.63 -10.86
CA GLY A 164 4.37 -12.19 -11.53
C GLY A 164 4.71 -13.61 -11.07
N LEU A 165 3.70 -14.42 -10.76
CA LEU A 165 3.88 -15.76 -10.19
C LEU A 165 4.19 -16.84 -11.24
N ASP A 166 4.11 -16.51 -12.52
CA ASP A 166 4.25 -17.46 -13.61
C ASP A 166 5.62 -18.17 -13.62
N ILE A 167 6.66 -17.50 -13.15
CA ILE A 167 8.02 -18.04 -13.04
C ILE A 167 8.29 -18.78 -11.71
N LEU A 168 7.36 -18.70 -10.75
CA LEU A 168 7.57 -19.26 -9.40
C LEU A 168 7.76 -20.78 -9.38
N PRO A 169 7.01 -21.59 -10.16
CA PRO A 169 7.21 -23.05 -10.18
C PRO A 169 8.63 -23.45 -10.54
N GLU A 170 9.24 -22.79 -11.51
CA GLU A 170 10.61 -23.08 -11.94
C GLU A 170 11.64 -22.59 -10.91
N ILE A 171 11.41 -21.47 -10.26
CA ILE A 171 12.26 -20.97 -9.17
C ILE A 171 12.28 -21.97 -8.01
N VAL A 172 11.11 -22.46 -7.58
CA VAL A 172 10.98 -23.44 -6.49
C VAL A 172 11.69 -24.74 -6.84
N LYS A 173 11.48 -25.25 -8.05
CA LYS A 173 12.14 -26.45 -8.57
C LYS A 173 13.67 -26.30 -8.63
N SER A 174 14.16 -25.12 -9.02
CA SER A 174 15.59 -24.83 -9.17
C SER A 174 16.33 -24.63 -7.85
N ARG A 175 15.63 -24.53 -6.71
CA ARG A 175 16.20 -24.35 -5.37
C ARG A 175 15.61 -25.36 -4.36
N PRO A 176 15.88 -26.67 -4.53
CA PRO A 176 15.30 -27.71 -3.65
C PRO A 176 15.80 -27.63 -2.20
N ASN A 177 16.89 -26.89 -1.95
CA ASN A 177 17.41 -26.60 -0.61
C ASN A 177 16.72 -25.45 0.10
N LEU A 178 15.86 -24.69 -0.57
CA LEU A 178 15.05 -23.62 0.02
C LEU A 178 13.61 -24.10 0.25
N ASN A 179 13.02 -23.66 1.35
CA ASN A 179 11.61 -23.91 1.69
C ASN A 179 10.79 -22.68 1.37
N PHE A 180 9.91 -22.78 0.40
CA PHE A 180 9.04 -21.68 -0.05
C PHE A 180 7.69 -21.77 0.65
N VAL A 181 7.24 -20.66 1.25
CA VAL A 181 5.95 -20.55 1.89
C VAL A 181 5.16 -19.39 1.25
N ALA A 182 4.06 -19.72 0.61
CA ALA A 182 3.15 -18.73 0.06
C ALA A 182 2.01 -18.44 1.04
N LEU A 183 1.89 -17.21 1.48
CA LEU A 183 0.81 -16.71 2.33
C LEU A 183 -0.16 -15.89 1.49
N GLY A 184 -1.44 -16.26 1.44
CA GLY A 184 -2.37 -15.48 0.64
C GLY A 184 -3.77 -16.06 0.56
N ARG A 185 -4.51 -15.57 -0.42
CA ARG A 185 -5.84 -16.08 -0.79
C ARG A 185 -5.94 -16.21 -2.31
N GLY A 186 -6.71 -17.18 -2.77
CA GLY A 186 -7.02 -17.36 -4.18
C GLY A 186 -5.87 -17.98 -5.00
N TRP A 187 -4.85 -18.52 -4.36
CA TRP A 187 -3.75 -19.20 -5.06
C TRP A 187 -4.19 -20.47 -5.79
N GLU A 188 -5.28 -21.10 -5.35
CA GLU A 188 -5.93 -22.22 -6.01
C GLU A 188 -6.42 -21.89 -7.43
N ASN A 189 -6.56 -20.61 -7.77
CA ASN A 189 -6.91 -20.13 -9.11
C ASN A 189 -5.70 -19.95 -10.03
N PHE A 190 -4.48 -20.20 -9.55
CA PHE A 190 -3.28 -20.15 -10.36
C PHE A 190 -3.18 -21.41 -11.22
N LEU A 191 -3.01 -21.27 -12.53
CA LEU A 191 -3.00 -22.41 -13.46
C LEU A 191 -1.93 -23.46 -13.09
N GLU A 192 -0.75 -23.00 -12.69
CA GLU A 192 0.37 -23.86 -12.28
C GLU A 192 0.32 -24.26 -10.79
N PHE A 193 -0.79 -24.00 -10.09
CA PHE A 193 -0.87 -24.27 -8.64
C PHE A 193 -0.66 -25.75 -8.30
N SER A 194 -1.22 -26.67 -9.10
CA SER A 194 -1.02 -28.12 -8.90
C SER A 194 0.45 -28.51 -9.02
N ASN A 195 1.15 -28.01 -10.03
CA ASN A 195 2.57 -28.26 -10.22
C ASN A 195 3.40 -27.70 -9.08
N LEU A 196 3.03 -26.52 -8.60
CA LEU A 196 3.71 -25.86 -7.50
C LEU A 196 3.46 -26.57 -6.17
N SER A 197 2.21 -26.93 -5.86
CA SER A 197 1.81 -27.57 -4.61
C SER A 197 2.32 -29.00 -4.44
N ASN A 198 2.66 -29.66 -5.55
CA ASN A 198 3.27 -31.00 -5.54
C ASN A 198 4.79 -30.98 -5.26
N GLN A 199 5.42 -29.80 -5.22
CA GLN A 199 6.84 -29.70 -4.91
C GLN A 199 7.05 -29.81 -3.40
N VAL A 200 7.97 -30.69 -3.00
CA VAL A 200 8.22 -31.03 -1.57
C VAL A 200 8.70 -29.85 -0.74
N ASN A 201 9.28 -28.85 -1.39
CA ASN A 201 9.83 -27.64 -0.78
C ASN A 201 8.92 -26.41 -0.94
N PHE A 202 7.64 -26.60 -1.32
CA PHE A 202 6.63 -25.55 -1.40
C PHE A 202 5.46 -25.83 -0.45
N LYS A 203 4.98 -24.76 0.21
CA LYS A 203 3.80 -24.81 1.05
C LYS A 203 2.92 -23.59 0.82
N TYR A 204 1.62 -23.80 0.64
CA TYR A 204 0.60 -22.75 0.63
C TYR A 204 -0.15 -22.70 1.95
N ILE A 205 -0.34 -21.49 2.47
CA ILE A 205 -1.07 -21.23 3.70
C ILE A 205 -2.02 -20.06 3.46
N GLU A 206 -3.28 -20.20 3.85
CA GLU A 206 -4.21 -19.08 3.82
C GLU A 206 -3.73 -17.98 4.79
N LEU A 207 -3.76 -16.73 4.33
CA LEU A 207 -3.27 -15.60 5.11
C LEU A 207 -4.21 -15.27 6.27
N SER A 208 -3.70 -15.40 7.47
CA SER A 208 -4.25 -14.84 8.70
C SER A 208 -3.19 -13.99 9.40
N LYS A 209 -3.57 -13.26 10.44
CA LYS A 209 -2.62 -12.52 11.27
C LYS A 209 -1.62 -13.47 11.95
N GLU A 210 -2.10 -14.60 12.44
CA GLU A 210 -1.29 -15.61 13.10
C GLU A 210 -0.29 -16.25 12.13
N SER A 211 -0.75 -16.65 10.93
CA SER A 211 0.13 -17.23 9.90
C SER A 211 1.17 -16.22 9.43
N ARG A 212 0.78 -14.95 9.21
CA ARG A 212 1.72 -13.88 8.86
C ARG A 212 2.81 -13.73 9.92
N ASN A 213 2.44 -13.53 11.18
CA ASN A 213 3.40 -13.30 12.26
C ASN A 213 4.33 -14.49 12.45
N LYS A 214 3.79 -15.72 12.39
CA LYS A 214 4.57 -16.94 12.45
C LYS A 214 5.64 -16.98 11.34
N TYR A 215 5.19 -16.97 10.08
CA TYR A 215 6.10 -17.20 8.96
C TYR A 215 7.07 -16.04 8.73
N PHE A 216 6.67 -14.78 9.00
CA PHE A 216 7.61 -13.66 8.92
C PHE A 216 8.65 -13.68 10.05
N SER A 217 8.31 -14.16 11.25
CA SER A 217 9.30 -14.31 12.31
C SER A 217 10.33 -15.42 12.03
N GLU A 218 9.93 -16.44 11.29
CA GLU A 218 10.77 -17.60 10.96
C GLU A 218 11.57 -17.44 9.65
N ALA A 219 11.07 -16.62 8.71
CA ALA A 219 11.66 -16.52 7.37
C ALA A 219 13.00 -15.77 7.34
N LYS A 220 13.90 -16.23 6.46
CA LYS A 220 15.16 -15.54 6.09
C LYS A 220 14.89 -14.48 5.01
N ILE A 221 14.10 -14.84 3.98
CA ILE A 221 13.90 -14.05 2.77
C ILE A 221 12.40 -13.81 2.56
N PHE A 222 12.04 -12.58 2.20
CA PHE A 222 10.74 -12.23 1.62
C PHE A 222 10.91 -12.01 0.11
N LEU A 223 10.11 -12.71 -0.69
CA LEU A 223 10.15 -12.61 -2.16
C LEU A 223 8.88 -11.97 -2.70
N SER A 224 9.01 -10.88 -3.47
CA SER A 224 7.93 -10.22 -4.19
C SER A 224 8.27 -10.09 -5.67
N LEU A 225 7.50 -10.75 -6.52
CA LEU A 225 7.69 -10.79 -7.98
C LEU A 225 6.68 -9.90 -8.73
N SER A 226 5.95 -9.05 -8.02
CA SER A 226 4.83 -8.28 -8.59
C SER A 226 5.25 -7.36 -9.73
N ASN A 227 4.45 -7.31 -10.79
CA ASN A 227 4.68 -6.47 -11.96
C ASN A 227 4.11 -5.05 -11.78
N LEU A 228 3.14 -4.89 -10.89
CA LEU A 228 2.54 -3.60 -10.54
C LEU A 228 2.11 -3.61 -9.07
N GLU A 229 2.61 -2.64 -8.32
CA GLU A 229 2.23 -2.35 -6.94
C GLU A 229 2.19 -0.83 -6.71
N GLY A 230 1.37 -0.41 -5.76
CA GLY A 230 1.47 0.93 -5.19
C GLY A 230 2.25 0.88 -3.88
N GLY A 231 1.72 0.10 -2.93
CA GLY A 231 2.32 -0.10 -1.62
C GLY A 231 2.16 -1.54 -1.16
N PRO A 232 3.10 -2.46 -1.49
CA PRO A 232 3.03 -3.85 -1.05
C PRO A 232 3.23 -3.94 0.47
N VAL A 233 2.15 -3.76 1.24
CA VAL A 233 2.18 -3.81 2.72
C VAL A 233 2.94 -5.03 3.26
N PRO A 234 2.82 -6.24 2.70
CA PRO A 234 3.62 -7.37 3.16
C PRO A 234 5.13 -7.16 3.08
N LEU A 235 5.63 -6.30 2.18
CA LEU A 235 7.06 -5.97 2.11
C LEU A 235 7.50 -5.21 3.37
N ILE A 236 6.76 -4.15 3.77
CA ILE A 236 7.13 -3.40 4.98
C ILE A 236 6.91 -4.21 6.26
N GLU A 237 5.90 -5.07 6.29
CA GLU A 237 5.68 -6.00 7.40
C GLU A 237 6.87 -6.97 7.56
N ALA A 238 7.31 -7.59 6.46
CA ALA A 238 8.47 -8.48 6.45
C ALA A 238 9.75 -7.74 6.88
N MET A 239 10.01 -6.56 6.31
CA MET A 239 11.17 -5.73 6.66
C MET A 239 11.15 -5.30 8.14
N SER A 240 9.98 -4.91 8.69
CA SER A 240 9.83 -4.55 10.11
C SER A 240 10.16 -5.72 11.02
N MET A 241 9.83 -6.92 10.59
CA MET A 241 10.14 -8.15 11.31
C MET A 241 11.58 -8.65 11.06
N GLY A 242 12.39 -7.91 10.28
CA GLY A 242 13.77 -8.24 9.99
C GLY A 242 13.93 -9.38 8.98
N VAL A 243 12.97 -9.60 8.09
CA VAL A 243 13.09 -10.52 6.96
C VAL A 243 13.78 -9.79 5.80
N TYR A 244 14.74 -10.42 5.16
CA TYR A 244 15.50 -9.80 4.07
C TYR A 244 14.68 -9.77 2.77
N PRO A 245 14.38 -8.61 2.19
CA PRO A 245 13.51 -8.52 1.03
C PRO A 245 14.26 -8.67 -0.30
N ILE A 246 13.68 -9.44 -1.21
CA ILE A 246 13.94 -9.42 -2.65
C ILE A 246 12.63 -8.97 -3.30
N ALA A 247 12.64 -7.86 -4.00
CA ALA A 247 11.42 -7.30 -4.61
C ALA A 247 11.68 -6.74 -5.99
N THR A 248 10.69 -6.83 -6.87
CA THR A 248 10.67 -6.10 -8.13
C THR A 248 10.62 -4.60 -7.89
N LYS A 249 11.16 -3.81 -8.84
CA LYS A 249 11.15 -2.34 -8.80
C LYS A 249 9.75 -1.79 -9.07
N THR A 250 8.82 -2.03 -8.14
CA THR A 250 7.43 -1.55 -8.23
C THR A 250 6.98 -0.92 -6.92
N GLY A 251 6.04 0.00 -6.99
CA GLY A 251 5.50 0.71 -5.83
C GLY A 251 6.61 1.31 -4.97
N PHE A 252 6.48 1.21 -3.67
CA PHE A 252 7.48 1.77 -2.75
C PHE A 252 8.74 0.89 -2.52
N ALA A 253 8.87 -0.26 -3.18
CA ALA A 253 10.08 -1.08 -3.01
C ALA A 253 11.37 -0.31 -3.30
N PRO A 254 11.47 0.53 -4.37
CA PRO A 254 12.63 1.39 -4.60
C PRO A 254 12.84 2.47 -3.53
N ASP A 255 11.78 2.89 -2.84
CA ASP A 255 11.89 3.87 -1.76
C ASP A 255 12.55 3.29 -0.51
N LEU A 256 12.36 2.01 -0.23
CA LEU A 256 12.82 1.31 0.96
C LEU A 256 14.13 0.56 0.75
N ILE A 257 14.33 -0.05 -0.42
CA ILE A 257 15.50 -0.84 -0.74
C ILE A 257 16.54 0.03 -1.46
N LYS A 258 17.38 0.72 -0.69
CA LYS A 258 18.40 1.65 -1.23
C LYS A 258 19.79 1.03 -1.36
N SER A 259 20.03 -0.14 -0.79
CA SER A 259 21.31 -0.82 -0.80
C SER A 259 21.16 -2.31 -0.53
N LYS A 260 22.21 -3.10 -0.79
CA LYS A 260 22.24 -4.53 -0.43
C LYS A 260 22.02 -4.80 1.07
N LYS A 261 22.22 -3.82 1.96
CA LYS A 261 21.91 -3.97 3.40
C LYS A 261 20.40 -3.95 3.66
N SER A 262 19.64 -3.20 2.88
CA SER A 262 18.18 -3.08 3.03
C SER A 262 17.38 -4.07 2.17
N GLY A 263 18.02 -4.72 1.17
CA GLY A 263 17.37 -5.70 0.30
C GLY A 263 17.96 -5.74 -1.09
N ILE A 264 17.36 -6.54 -1.97
CA ILE A 264 17.71 -6.63 -3.39
C ILE A 264 16.51 -6.22 -4.24
N LEU A 265 16.73 -5.24 -5.13
CA LEU A 265 15.79 -4.87 -6.17
C LEU A 265 16.10 -5.64 -7.45
N ILE A 266 15.09 -6.32 -8.00
CA ILE A 266 15.14 -6.98 -9.30
C ILE A 266 14.25 -6.24 -10.30
N GLN A 267 14.48 -6.47 -11.59
CA GLN A 267 13.67 -5.84 -12.65
C GLN A 267 12.22 -6.31 -12.59
N VAL A 268 11.30 -5.51 -13.13
CA VAL A 268 9.93 -5.94 -13.38
C VAL A 268 9.95 -7.01 -14.49
N ASN A 269 9.17 -8.07 -14.36
CA ASN A 269 9.24 -9.26 -15.20
C ASN A 269 10.68 -9.84 -15.26
N PRO A 270 11.25 -10.24 -14.12
CA PRO A 270 12.64 -10.66 -14.07
C PRO A 270 12.84 -12.00 -14.77
N GLU A 271 14.02 -12.19 -15.35
CA GLU A 271 14.49 -13.51 -15.76
C GLU A 271 14.66 -14.40 -14.53
N ILE A 272 14.39 -15.70 -14.67
CA ILE A 272 14.53 -16.68 -13.57
C ILE A 272 15.95 -16.64 -12.98
N SER A 273 16.97 -16.56 -13.83
CA SER A 273 18.39 -16.46 -13.43
C SER A 273 18.66 -15.27 -12.48
N GLN A 274 18.00 -14.13 -12.72
CA GLN A 274 18.14 -12.96 -11.87
C GLN A 274 17.56 -13.21 -10.47
N VAL A 275 16.40 -13.88 -10.39
CA VAL A 275 15.78 -14.22 -9.10
C VAL A 275 16.63 -15.25 -8.35
N LEU A 276 17.14 -16.27 -9.05
CA LEU A 276 17.99 -17.30 -8.46
C LEU A 276 19.28 -16.70 -7.87
N SER A 277 19.94 -15.81 -8.63
CA SER A 277 21.13 -15.08 -8.14
C SER A 277 20.81 -14.21 -6.91
N ALA A 278 19.66 -13.52 -6.92
CA ALA A 278 19.23 -12.71 -5.79
C ALA A 278 18.95 -13.55 -4.52
N LEU A 279 18.36 -14.75 -4.70
CA LEU A 279 18.15 -15.69 -3.60
C LEU A 279 19.49 -16.18 -3.00
N ASP A 280 20.45 -16.54 -3.84
CA ASP A 280 21.76 -17.00 -3.40
C ASP A 280 22.54 -15.90 -2.66
N ASP A 281 22.52 -14.66 -3.17
CA ASP A 281 23.10 -13.48 -2.51
C ASP A 281 22.47 -13.24 -1.13
N ALA A 282 21.14 -13.31 -1.04
CA ALA A 282 20.38 -13.00 0.17
C ALA A 282 20.65 -13.99 1.33
N LEU A 283 20.99 -15.23 1.02
CA LEU A 283 21.29 -16.25 2.05
C LEU A 283 22.48 -15.88 2.94
N SER A 284 23.45 -15.15 2.38
CA SER A 284 24.67 -14.73 3.09
C SER A 284 24.51 -13.44 3.92
N ILE A 285 23.38 -12.73 3.76
CA ILE A 285 23.16 -11.42 4.38
C ILE A 285 22.33 -11.57 5.67
N GLU A 286 22.78 -10.97 6.75
CA GLU A 286 21.97 -10.87 7.96
C GLU A 286 20.95 -9.75 7.82
N PRO A 287 19.64 -10.05 8.00
CA PRO A 287 18.57 -9.07 7.86
C PRO A 287 18.67 -7.96 8.91
N VAL A 288 18.40 -6.73 8.49
CA VAL A 288 18.29 -5.56 9.37
C VAL A 288 16.89 -4.98 9.25
N ASN A 289 16.29 -4.65 10.39
CA ASN A 289 15.01 -3.94 10.38
C ASN A 289 15.21 -2.51 9.86
N THR A 290 14.74 -2.24 8.65
CA THR A 290 14.82 -0.94 7.99
C THR A 290 13.48 -0.23 7.83
N ALA A 291 12.37 -0.87 8.21
CA ALA A 291 11.01 -0.36 8.04
C ALA A 291 10.31 0.03 9.35
N GLY A 292 10.95 -0.12 10.51
CA GLY A 292 10.34 0.13 11.82
C GLY A 292 9.90 1.59 12.07
N HIS A 293 10.39 2.53 11.24
CA HIS A 293 9.95 3.94 11.29
C HIS A 293 8.64 4.21 10.54
N LEU A 294 8.14 3.24 9.75
CA LEU A 294 6.90 3.37 8.97
C LEU A 294 5.69 3.06 9.85
N THR A 295 5.34 3.97 10.73
CA THR A 295 4.27 3.81 11.71
C THR A 295 3.01 4.58 11.32
N TRP A 296 1.86 4.13 11.85
CA TRP A 296 0.61 4.86 11.73
C TRP A 296 0.67 6.24 12.38
N ASP A 297 1.47 6.42 13.44
CA ASP A 297 1.65 7.73 14.08
C ASP A 297 2.25 8.76 13.12
N ARG A 298 3.23 8.36 12.31
CA ARG A 298 3.81 9.23 11.28
C ARG A 298 2.76 9.67 10.25
N ILE A 299 2.04 8.72 9.68
CA ILE A 299 1.03 9.00 8.65
C ILE A 299 -0.12 9.85 9.20
N THR A 300 -0.64 9.47 10.37
CA THR A 300 -1.77 10.17 10.95
C THR A 300 -1.41 11.57 11.41
N THR A 301 -0.18 11.82 11.88
CA THR A 301 0.31 13.17 12.19
C THR A 301 0.30 14.06 10.95
N MET A 302 0.79 13.58 9.80
CA MET A 302 0.72 14.31 8.54
C MET A 302 -0.73 14.62 8.15
N MET A 303 -1.62 13.62 8.20
CA MET A 303 -3.03 13.80 7.83
C MET A 303 -3.76 14.76 8.78
N ILE A 304 -3.48 14.70 10.07
CA ILE A 304 -4.06 15.60 11.06
C ILE A 304 -3.61 17.04 10.80
N SER A 305 -2.34 17.26 10.43
CA SER A 305 -1.83 18.58 10.03
C SER A 305 -2.59 19.15 8.83
N ASP A 306 -2.69 18.38 7.74
CA ASP A 306 -3.43 18.81 6.55
C ASP A 306 -4.91 19.08 6.86
N LEU A 307 -5.53 18.26 7.72
CA LEU A 307 -6.91 18.48 8.15
C LEU A 307 -7.10 19.78 8.97
N TYR A 308 -6.12 20.13 9.79
CA TYR A 308 -6.12 21.41 10.50
C TYR A 308 -5.98 22.59 9.53
N GLU A 309 -5.11 22.50 8.53
CA GLU A 309 -4.94 23.53 7.52
C GLU A 309 -6.24 23.78 6.75
N ILE A 310 -6.90 22.71 6.27
CA ILE A 310 -8.20 22.80 5.59
C ILE A 310 -9.23 23.54 6.46
N THR A 311 -9.29 23.21 7.74
CA THR A 311 -10.30 23.82 8.62
C THR A 311 -10.00 25.26 9.00
N ASN A 312 -8.73 25.65 9.07
CA ASN A 312 -8.34 27.01 9.38
C ASN A 312 -8.55 27.96 8.19
N GLN A 313 -8.29 27.49 6.96
CA GLN A 313 -8.57 28.25 5.74
C GLN A 313 -10.07 28.58 5.62
N ASN A 314 -10.96 27.69 6.02
CA ASN A 314 -12.40 27.90 6.03
C ASN A 314 -12.90 28.87 7.11
N ASN A 315 -12.03 29.33 8.04
CA ASN A 315 -12.37 30.36 9.04
C ASN A 315 -12.03 31.78 8.60
N SER A 316 -11.29 31.92 7.51
CA SER A 316 -10.78 33.22 7.03
C SER A 316 -11.68 33.82 5.95
N ILE A 317 -12.79 33.15 5.62
CA ILE A 317 -13.84 33.58 4.69
C ILE A 317 -15.17 33.74 5.45
#